data_433c2c86a262720bffe82e1691449ff9
#
_entry.id   433c2c86a262720bffe82e1691449ff9
#
_cell.length_a   1.000
_cell.length_b   1.000
_cell.length_c   1.000
_cell.angle_alpha   90.00
_cell.angle_beta   90.00
_cell.angle_gamma   90.00
#
_symmetry.space_group_name_H-M   'P 1'
#
loop_
_entity.id
_entity.type
_entity.pdbx_description
1 polymer ?
#
loop_
_entity_poly.entity_id
_entity_poly.type
_entity_poly.pdbx_seq_one_letter_code
_entity_poly.pdbx_strand_id
1 'polypeptide(L)'
;MLVTIKKYSTSFLLSICLLCVDIPFAYSINQLPELGDPYSRTLPLKQEDIIGIGTYRRLQRYGYINNDPLVISYINHLGNKLSRSIMDTKRKYQFFVVQSDKINAFAVPGGYIGLNIGLIILSENEAQLAGVVSHEIAHIKLRHSVEMIASANMSSIPMWIGIIAGIFAGSPQASMAALKAGIGLSAQMNVNLIRENEIEADDYGVEIMHKANYDLSEMANFFDNMENSSGEISRSLEYLSTHPMYENRIANIQNRSSVQNNPMKNSTDDYLYIKNILSVSIVSDINKNIKSITNKDKYGQHKLALLYYKRSDYKNAYNAILPTYKANPNNLYISILYANILIGQGEINEALEVLNRLKNIYPLNTTVSLSIAEIFIENNLSLSYATRLLEPLEIHYRLNPNYLRLYSKLHTLKKNEFKAALARSNYYELLDDIGLALEVLSNTIKLNTINSEQKKILEAKKLSIICSNPRPLEPLFGEKTCN
;
A
#
# COMPACT_ATOMS: atom_id res chain seq x y z
N MET A 1 52.25 59.01 -24.24
CA MET A 1 51.80 57.68 -24.64
C MET A 1 51.28 56.84 -23.48
N LEU A 2 50.97 57.42 -22.34
CA LEU A 2 50.56 56.71 -21.09
C LEU A 2 49.12 57.06 -20.59
N VAL A 3 48.44 57.98 -21.30
CA VAL A 3 47.04 58.43 -20.90
C VAL A 3 45.95 57.67 -21.65
N THR A 4 46.29 57.09 -22.80
CA THR A 4 45.29 56.38 -23.65
C THR A 4 44.97 54.94 -23.24
N ILE A 5 45.86 54.29 -22.50
CA ILE A 5 45.71 52.89 -22.03
C ILE A 5 44.73 52.78 -20.83
N LYS A 6 44.63 53.87 -20.04
CA LYS A 6 43.77 53.88 -18.83
C LYS A 6 42.28 54.04 -19.17
N LYS A 7 41.94 54.56 -20.36
CA LYS A 7 40.54 54.78 -20.77
C LYS A 7 39.87 53.50 -21.33
N TYR A 8 40.66 52.61 -21.90
CA TYR A 8 40.13 51.35 -22.43
C TYR A 8 39.97 50.27 -21.38
N SER A 9 40.75 50.33 -20.30
CA SER A 9 40.69 49.37 -19.18
C SER A 9 39.41 49.55 -18.35
N THR A 10 38.97 50.78 -18.13
CA THR A 10 37.72 51.04 -17.37
C THR A 10 36.47 50.75 -18.17
N SER A 11 36.46 50.94 -19.49
CA SER A 11 35.32 50.54 -20.35
C SER A 11 35.19 49.07 -20.53
N PHE A 12 36.29 48.30 -20.55
CA PHE A 12 36.27 46.86 -20.63
C PHE A 12 35.83 46.20 -19.33
N LEU A 13 36.20 46.74 -18.17
CA LEU A 13 35.70 46.31 -16.85
C LEU A 13 34.23 46.64 -16.65
N LEU A 14 33.73 47.79 -17.17
CA LEU A 14 32.32 48.12 -17.12
C LEU A 14 31.46 47.24 -18.05
N SER A 15 31.98 46.81 -19.19
CA SER A 15 31.31 45.84 -20.08
C SER A 15 31.25 44.44 -19.51
N ILE A 16 32.26 44.01 -18.73
CA ILE A 16 32.23 42.68 -18.07
C ILE A 16 31.27 42.69 -16.85
N CYS A 17 31.15 43.80 -16.14
CA CYS A 17 30.14 43.95 -15.06
C CYS A 17 28.69 43.97 -15.56
N LEU A 18 28.45 44.40 -16.80
CA LEU A 18 27.11 44.39 -17.42
C LEU A 18 26.70 43.01 -17.98
N LEU A 19 27.66 42.07 -18.10
CA LEU A 19 27.37 40.69 -18.49
C LEU A 19 27.10 39.74 -17.28
N CYS A 20 27.24 40.27 -16.06
CA CYS A 20 26.84 39.59 -14.81
C CYS A 20 25.46 40.11 -14.33
N VAL A 21 24.61 40.61 -15.21
CA VAL A 21 23.20 40.79 -14.90
C VAL A 21 22.61 39.39 -14.82
N ASP A 22 22.23 39.04 -13.62
CA ASP A 22 21.43 37.88 -13.27
C ASP A 22 20.50 37.51 -14.41
N ILE A 23 20.77 36.41 -15.09
CA ILE A 23 19.73 35.71 -15.81
C ILE A 23 18.77 35.29 -14.69
N PRO A 24 17.60 35.91 -14.54
CA PRO A 24 16.62 35.31 -13.68
C PRO A 24 16.44 33.94 -14.26
N PHE A 25 16.83 32.91 -13.49
CA PHE A 25 16.28 31.59 -13.72
C PHE A 25 14.80 31.84 -13.90
N ALA A 26 14.33 31.78 -15.12
CA ALA A 26 12.93 31.66 -15.41
C ALA A 26 12.50 30.37 -14.73
N TYR A 27 12.16 30.46 -13.44
CA TYR A 27 11.25 29.53 -12.84
C TYR A 27 10.13 29.44 -13.84
N SER A 28 10.02 28.31 -14.49
CA SER A 28 8.88 27.96 -15.28
C SER A 28 7.67 28.08 -14.34
N ILE A 29 7.06 29.28 -14.35
CA ILE A 29 5.74 29.52 -13.77
C ILE A 29 4.76 28.86 -14.75
N ASN A 30 4.83 27.56 -14.85
CA ASN A 30 3.76 26.71 -15.35
C ASN A 30 2.98 26.10 -14.18
N GLN A 31 2.99 26.77 -13.04
CA GLN A 31 1.94 26.65 -12.06
C GLN A 31 1.16 27.96 -12.12
N LEU A 32 0.24 28.07 -13.07
CA LEU A 32 -0.95 28.85 -12.82
C LEU A 32 -1.42 28.50 -11.40
N PRO A 33 -1.70 29.49 -10.52
CA PRO A 33 -2.32 29.18 -9.24
C PRO A 33 -3.53 28.30 -9.60
N GLU A 34 -3.52 27.03 -9.14
CA GLU A 34 -4.70 26.18 -9.24
C GLU A 34 -5.82 27.00 -8.63
N LEU A 35 -6.72 27.51 -9.45
CA LEU A 35 -8.01 28.07 -9.01
C LEU A 35 -8.55 26.99 -8.07
N GLY A 36 -8.69 27.33 -6.80
CA GLY A 36 -8.82 26.39 -5.69
C GLY A 36 -9.70 25.21 -6.05
N ASP A 37 -9.19 24.01 -5.80
CA ASP A 37 -9.83 22.72 -6.08
C ASP A 37 -11.35 22.84 -5.84
N PRO A 38 -12.22 22.68 -6.85
CA PRO A 38 -13.67 22.94 -6.75
C PRO A 38 -14.32 22.09 -5.69
N TYR A 39 -13.71 20.92 -5.34
CA TYR A 39 -14.26 19.97 -4.38
C TYR A 39 -13.71 20.16 -2.96
N SER A 40 -12.77 21.08 -2.72
CA SER A 40 -12.17 21.30 -1.40
C SER A 40 -13.18 21.75 -0.34
N ARG A 41 -14.28 22.39 -0.75
CA ARG A 41 -15.39 22.75 0.14
C ARG A 41 -16.31 21.58 0.47
N THR A 42 -16.49 20.65 -0.47
CA THR A 42 -17.34 19.48 -0.30
C THR A 42 -16.69 18.44 0.62
N LEU A 43 -15.42 18.13 0.37
CA LEU A 43 -14.64 17.19 1.17
C LEU A 43 -13.19 17.69 1.29
N PRO A 44 -12.82 18.37 2.39
CA PRO A 44 -11.43 18.76 2.64
C PRO A 44 -10.49 17.57 2.73
N LEU A 45 -9.22 17.72 2.31
CA LEU A 45 -8.20 16.65 2.35
C LEU A 45 -8.09 15.97 3.71
N LYS A 46 -8.20 16.73 4.81
CA LYS A 46 -8.19 16.17 6.16
C LYS A 46 -9.35 15.19 6.41
N GLN A 47 -10.52 15.43 5.85
CA GLN A 47 -11.66 14.52 5.95
C GLN A 47 -11.47 13.28 5.06
N GLU A 48 -10.85 13.44 3.88
CA GLU A 48 -10.46 12.28 3.07
C GLU A 48 -9.51 11.36 3.85
N ASP A 49 -8.49 11.93 4.53
CA ASP A 49 -7.56 11.16 5.35
C ASP A 49 -8.27 10.38 6.47
N ILE A 50 -9.26 10.98 7.13
CA ILE A 50 -10.08 10.31 8.17
C ILE A 50 -10.87 9.14 7.56
N ILE A 51 -11.47 9.32 6.39
CA ILE A 51 -12.20 8.25 5.69
C ILE A 51 -11.24 7.12 5.33
N GLY A 52 -10.10 7.44 4.74
CA GLY A 52 -9.11 6.46 4.29
C GLY A 52 -8.57 5.62 5.44
N ILE A 53 -8.06 6.26 6.50
CA ILE A 53 -7.53 5.53 7.65
C ILE A 53 -8.61 4.74 8.39
N GLY A 54 -9.82 5.29 8.51
CA GLY A 54 -10.94 4.60 9.14
C GLY A 54 -11.34 3.34 8.39
N THR A 55 -11.35 3.40 7.06
CA THR A 55 -11.58 2.24 6.18
C THR A 55 -10.49 1.19 6.36
N TYR A 56 -9.23 1.60 6.28
CA TYR A 56 -8.09 0.72 6.44
C TYR A 56 -8.12 -0.01 7.80
N ARG A 57 -8.37 0.72 8.91
CA ARG A 57 -8.50 0.14 10.27
C ARG A 57 -9.60 -0.91 10.34
N ARG A 58 -10.75 -0.62 9.74
CA ARG A 58 -11.87 -1.58 9.73
C ARG A 58 -11.52 -2.85 8.96
N LEU A 59 -10.83 -2.73 7.83
CA LEU A 59 -10.34 -3.88 7.08
C LEU A 59 -9.32 -4.70 7.87
N GLN A 60 -8.42 -4.03 8.60
CA GLN A 60 -7.48 -4.70 9.51
C GLN A 60 -8.21 -5.44 10.64
N ARG A 61 -9.21 -4.80 11.26
CA ARG A 61 -10.01 -5.41 12.35
C ARG A 61 -10.66 -6.73 11.92
N TYR A 62 -11.18 -6.79 10.71
CA TYR A 62 -11.83 -7.99 10.19
C TYR A 62 -10.88 -8.98 9.53
N GLY A 63 -9.57 -8.73 9.58
CA GLY A 63 -8.56 -9.62 9.00
C GLY A 63 -8.54 -9.68 7.48
N TYR A 64 -9.10 -8.66 6.81
CA TYR A 64 -9.12 -8.61 5.35
C TYR A 64 -7.78 -8.19 4.73
N ILE A 65 -6.85 -7.63 5.50
CA ILE A 65 -5.57 -7.15 4.95
C ILE A 65 -4.50 -8.22 5.07
N ASN A 66 -3.78 -8.46 3.97
CA ASN A 66 -2.59 -9.29 3.98
C ASN A 66 -1.44 -8.54 4.65
N ASN A 67 -0.94 -9.08 5.76
CA ASN A 67 0.12 -8.47 6.57
C ASN A 67 1.49 -9.16 6.38
N ASP A 68 1.67 -9.95 5.32
CA ASP A 68 2.97 -10.53 4.97
C ASP A 68 3.97 -9.42 4.62
N PRO A 69 5.14 -9.34 5.28
CA PRO A 69 6.09 -8.26 5.06
C PRO A 69 6.67 -8.22 3.64
N LEU A 70 6.81 -9.37 2.95
CA LEU A 70 7.27 -9.41 1.56
C LEU A 70 6.21 -8.81 0.62
N VAL A 71 4.94 -9.15 0.84
CA VAL A 71 3.81 -8.61 0.08
C VAL A 71 3.69 -7.10 0.29
N ILE A 72 3.74 -6.63 1.54
CA ILE A 72 3.70 -5.21 1.88
C ILE A 72 4.85 -4.46 1.20
N SER A 73 6.07 -4.99 1.29
CA SER A 73 7.25 -4.36 0.70
C SER A 73 7.12 -4.25 -0.82
N TYR A 74 6.71 -5.34 -1.49
CA TYR A 74 6.54 -5.38 -2.93
C TYR A 74 5.47 -4.41 -3.42
N ILE A 75 4.26 -4.48 -2.86
CA ILE A 75 3.14 -3.66 -3.36
C ILE A 75 3.37 -2.16 -3.12
N ASN A 76 4.00 -1.80 -2.00
CA ASN A 76 4.39 -0.41 -1.75
C ASN A 76 5.55 0.03 -2.65
N HIS A 77 6.48 -0.86 -3.02
CA HIS A 77 7.51 -0.55 -4.00
C HIS A 77 6.90 -0.23 -5.38
N LEU A 78 6.03 -1.10 -5.88
CA LEU A 78 5.31 -0.91 -7.14
C LEU A 78 4.48 0.37 -7.12
N GLY A 79 3.62 0.54 -6.12
CA GLY A 79 2.74 1.70 -6.00
C GLY A 79 3.50 3.02 -5.83
N ASN A 80 4.59 3.03 -5.05
CA ASN A 80 5.45 4.20 -4.91
C ASN A 80 6.21 4.54 -6.20
N LYS A 81 6.65 3.53 -6.98
CA LYS A 81 7.26 3.77 -8.29
C LYS A 81 6.28 4.50 -9.22
N LEU A 82 5.03 4.05 -9.24
CA LEU A 82 3.96 4.62 -10.05
C LEU A 82 3.54 6.02 -9.55
N SER A 83 3.26 6.19 -8.26
CA SER A 83 2.78 7.47 -7.71
C SER A 83 3.84 8.58 -7.73
N ARG A 84 5.13 8.24 -7.58
CA ARG A 84 6.23 9.22 -7.70
C ARG A 84 6.40 9.75 -9.13
N SER A 85 6.01 9.00 -10.14
CA SER A 85 6.12 9.42 -11.54
C SER A 85 5.28 10.66 -11.86
N ILE A 86 4.23 10.94 -11.08
CA ILE A 86 3.31 12.09 -11.23
C ILE A 86 3.63 13.26 -10.31
N MET A 87 4.68 13.17 -9.48
CA MET A 87 5.12 14.24 -8.57
C MET A 87 3.99 14.82 -7.69
N ASP A 88 3.03 13.99 -7.28
CA ASP A 88 1.97 14.41 -6.36
C ASP A 88 2.51 14.59 -4.94
N THR A 89 2.82 15.82 -4.56
CA THR A 89 3.35 16.15 -3.22
C THR A 89 2.26 16.40 -2.18
N LYS A 90 1.02 16.55 -2.60
CA LYS A 90 -0.12 16.88 -1.71
C LYS A 90 -0.67 15.65 -1.00
N ARG A 91 -0.44 14.45 -1.53
CA ARG A 91 -1.03 13.19 -1.04
C ARG A 91 0.00 12.15 -0.72
N LYS A 92 -0.34 11.34 0.28
CA LYS A 92 0.38 10.13 0.62
C LYS A 92 -0.43 8.95 0.13
N TYR A 93 0.18 8.11 -0.68
CA TYR A 93 -0.45 6.90 -1.16
C TYR A 93 -0.09 5.73 -0.24
N GLN A 94 -1.09 4.92 0.11
CA GLN A 94 -0.95 3.71 0.91
C GLN A 94 -1.53 2.53 0.14
N PHE A 95 -0.68 1.61 -0.25
CA PHE A 95 -1.07 0.42 -1.01
C PHE A 95 -1.17 -0.78 -0.08
N PHE A 96 -2.20 -1.59 -0.24
CA PHE A 96 -2.40 -2.81 0.55
C PHE A 96 -3.11 -3.89 -0.25
N VAL A 97 -2.91 -5.15 0.16
CA VAL A 97 -3.52 -6.31 -0.47
C VAL A 97 -4.64 -6.84 0.40
N VAL A 98 -5.78 -7.13 -0.23
CA VAL A 98 -6.98 -7.66 0.42
C VAL A 98 -7.06 -9.18 0.23
N GLN A 99 -7.32 -9.90 1.31
CA GLN A 99 -7.49 -11.37 1.37
C GLN A 99 -8.82 -11.80 0.73
N SER A 100 -8.94 -11.56 -0.57
CA SER A 100 -10.12 -11.92 -1.36
C SER A 100 -9.70 -12.56 -2.67
N ASP A 101 -10.37 -13.63 -3.06
CA ASP A 101 -10.18 -14.31 -4.34
C ASP A 101 -10.94 -13.64 -5.50
N LYS A 102 -11.73 -12.62 -5.20
CA LYS A 102 -12.47 -11.85 -6.20
C LYS A 102 -11.54 -10.92 -6.95
N ILE A 103 -11.84 -10.70 -8.23
CA ILE A 103 -11.11 -9.75 -9.06
C ILE A 103 -11.63 -8.36 -8.73
N ASN A 104 -10.85 -7.57 -8.01
CA ASN A 104 -11.19 -6.18 -7.66
C ASN A 104 -9.95 -5.39 -7.25
N ALA A 105 -10.01 -4.07 -7.52
CA ALA A 105 -9.17 -3.04 -6.94
C ALA A 105 -10.06 -1.85 -6.60
N PHE A 106 -9.66 -1.02 -5.67
CA PHE A 106 -10.44 0.15 -5.30
C PHE A 106 -9.58 1.24 -4.68
N ALA A 107 -9.95 2.47 -4.98
CA ALA A 107 -9.38 3.68 -4.41
C ALA A 107 -10.33 4.28 -3.36
N VAL A 108 -9.81 4.54 -2.16
CA VAL A 108 -10.54 5.21 -1.07
C VAL A 108 -10.00 6.63 -0.92
N PRO A 109 -10.85 7.65 -0.66
CA PRO A 109 -10.37 8.99 -0.32
C PRO A 109 -9.25 8.96 0.72
N GLY A 110 -8.30 9.90 0.64
CA GLY A 110 -7.12 9.92 1.52
C GLY A 110 -5.92 9.10 1.01
N GLY A 111 -5.98 8.59 -0.24
CA GLY A 111 -4.83 7.96 -0.88
C GLY A 111 -4.67 6.47 -0.58
N TYR A 112 -5.70 5.79 -0.09
CA TYR A 112 -5.66 4.35 0.20
C TYR A 112 -6.13 3.54 -0.99
N ILE A 113 -5.28 2.62 -1.47
CA ILE A 113 -5.54 1.75 -2.63
C ILE A 113 -5.46 0.30 -2.20
N GLY A 114 -6.57 -0.42 -2.32
CA GLY A 114 -6.70 -1.84 -2.02
C GLY A 114 -6.71 -2.68 -3.29
N LEU A 115 -5.95 -3.79 -3.29
CA LEU A 115 -5.86 -4.74 -4.38
C LEU A 115 -6.24 -6.12 -3.88
N ASN A 116 -7.27 -6.72 -4.44
CA ASN A 116 -7.66 -8.08 -4.09
C ASN A 116 -6.63 -9.10 -4.62
N ILE A 117 -6.38 -10.16 -3.87
CA ILE A 117 -5.49 -11.25 -4.30
C ILE A 117 -5.93 -11.82 -5.65
N GLY A 118 -7.25 -11.97 -5.87
CA GLY A 118 -7.79 -12.48 -7.13
C GLY A 118 -7.37 -11.67 -8.35
N LEU A 119 -7.30 -10.34 -8.24
CA LEU A 119 -6.82 -9.45 -9.29
C LEU A 119 -5.32 -9.67 -9.57
N ILE A 120 -4.51 -9.78 -8.53
CA ILE A 120 -3.06 -10.02 -8.69
C ILE A 120 -2.79 -11.39 -9.32
N ILE A 121 -3.60 -12.40 -8.98
CA ILE A 121 -3.50 -13.73 -9.59
C ILE A 121 -3.92 -13.71 -11.06
N LEU A 122 -4.94 -12.94 -11.41
CA LEU A 122 -5.40 -12.79 -12.81
C LEU A 122 -4.35 -12.11 -13.65
N SER A 123 -3.68 -11.06 -13.16
CA SER A 123 -2.63 -10.36 -13.90
C SER A 123 -1.54 -11.35 -14.34
N GLU A 124 -1.23 -11.41 -15.62
CA GLU A 124 -0.25 -12.36 -16.17
C GLU A 124 1.19 -11.92 -15.88
N ASN A 125 1.40 -10.59 -15.80
CA ASN A 125 2.70 -9.97 -15.56
C ASN A 125 2.57 -8.72 -14.69
N GLU A 126 3.72 -8.15 -14.26
CA GLU A 126 3.77 -6.96 -13.41
C GLU A 126 3.21 -5.71 -14.11
N ALA A 127 3.37 -5.60 -15.44
CA ALA A 127 2.88 -4.44 -16.17
C ALA A 127 1.35 -4.39 -16.23
N GLN A 128 0.66 -5.55 -16.31
CA GLN A 128 -0.79 -5.64 -16.15
C GLN A 128 -1.25 -5.14 -14.78
N LEU A 129 -0.58 -5.59 -13.72
CA LEU A 129 -0.86 -5.11 -12.36
C LEU A 129 -0.56 -3.61 -12.22
N ALA A 130 0.53 -3.13 -12.82
CA ALA A 130 0.88 -1.72 -12.84
C ALA A 130 -0.18 -0.87 -13.56
N GLY A 131 -0.80 -1.39 -14.62
CA GLY A 131 -1.92 -0.74 -15.32
C GLY A 131 -3.09 -0.48 -14.39
N VAL A 132 -3.55 -1.50 -13.67
CA VAL A 132 -4.65 -1.35 -12.71
C VAL A 132 -4.27 -0.39 -11.57
N VAL A 133 -3.08 -0.54 -10.99
CA VAL A 133 -2.64 0.36 -9.91
C VAL A 133 -2.55 1.82 -10.39
N SER A 134 -2.12 2.04 -11.64
CA SER A 134 -2.05 3.38 -12.24
C SER A 134 -3.45 3.99 -12.42
N HIS A 135 -4.42 3.18 -12.82
CA HIS A 135 -5.84 3.57 -12.93
C HIS A 135 -6.40 3.99 -11.55
N GLU A 136 -6.13 3.22 -10.49
CA GLU A 136 -6.56 3.57 -9.12
C GLU A 136 -5.88 4.84 -8.59
N ILE A 137 -4.58 5.04 -8.90
CA ILE A 137 -3.86 6.27 -8.58
C ILE A 137 -4.51 7.46 -9.29
N ALA A 138 -4.94 7.30 -10.55
CA ALA A 138 -5.63 8.34 -11.32
C ALA A 138 -6.94 8.74 -10.65
N HIS A 139 -7.78 7.79 -10.21
CA HIS A 139 -9.01 8.07 -9.48
C HIS A 139 -8.78 8.94 -8.23
N ILE A 140 -7.71 8.65 -7.46
CA ILE A 140 -7.34 9.47 -6.29
C ILE A 140 -6.85 10.86 -6.71
N LYS A 141 -5.96 10.92 -7.70
CA LYS A 141 -5.36 12.17 -8.17
C LYS A 141 -6.41 13.14 -8.70
N LEU A 142 -7.34 12.62 -9.48
CA LEU A 142 -8.44 13.38 -10.10
C LEU A 142 -9.62 13.60 -9.15
N ARG A 143 -9.60 12.96 -7.96
CA ARG A 143 -10.65 13.08 -6.93
C ARG A 143 -12.04 12.63 -7.39
N HIS A 144 -12.13 11.64 -8.28
CA HIS A 144 -13.40 11.15 -8.81
C HIS A 144 -14.41 10.74 -7.72
N SER A 145 -13.93 10.14 -6.63
CA SER A 145 -14.77 9.82 -5.48
C SER A 145 -15.40 11.05 -4.82
N VAL A 146 -14.65 12.17 -4.75
CA VAL A 146 -15.14 13.42 -4.16
C VAL A 146 -16.11 14.11 -5.10
N GLU A 147 -15.85 14.05 -6.41
CA GLU A 147 -16.76 14.56 -7.43
C GLU A 147 -18.11 13.84 -7.40
N MET A 148 -18.11 12.52 -7.29
CA MET A 148 -19.33 11.71 -7.12
C MET A 148 -20.12 12.12 -5.87
N ILE A 149 -19.44 12.41 -4.76
CA ILE A 149 -20.08 12.88 -3.52
C ILE A 149 -20.69 14.28 -3.73
N ALA A 150 -19.94 15.19 -4.35
CA ALA A 150 -20.39 16.55 -4.63
C ALA A 150 -21.64 16.56 -5.53
N SER A 151 -21.64 15.74 -6.57
CA SER A 151 -22.75 15.60 -7.52
C SER A 151 -24.01 15.00 -6.88
N ALA A 152 -23.85 14.20 -5.82
CA ALA A 152 -24.95 13.55 -5.13
C ALA A 152 -25.60 14.38 -3.99
N ASN A 153 -25.10 15.57 -3.69
CA ASN A 153 -25.58 16.42 -2.56
C ASN A 153 -25.62 15.71 -1.19
N MET A 154 -24.68 14.80 -0.91
CA MET A 154 -24.74 13.90 0.21
C MET A 154 -23.77 14.24 1.36
N SER A 155 -24.18 13.93 2.58
CA SER A 155 -23.28 13.88 3.74
C SER A 155 -22.40 12.61 3.65
N SER A 156 -21.14 12.78 3.41
CA SER A 156 -20.21 11.83 2.78
C SER A 156 -19.79 10.58 3.58
N ILE A 157 -19.69 10.64 4.90
CA ILE A 157 -19.06 9.56 5.70
C ILE A 157 -19.91 8.28 5.78
N PRO A 158 -21.24 8.32 6.04
CA PRO A 158 -22.05 7.10 6.10
C PRO A 158 -22.15 6.35 4.77
N MET A 159 -22.09 7.06 3.66
CA MET A 159 -22.14 6.48 2.31
C MET A 159 -20.92 5.63 2.00
N TRP A 160 -19.71 6.15 2.28
CA TRP A 160 -18.47 5.41 2.06
C TRP A 160 -18.41 4.13 2.89
N ILE A 161 -18.90 4.19 4.13
CA ILE A 161 -19.04 3.01 4.98
C ILE A 161 -19.96 1.99 4.32
N GLY A 162 -21.07 2.44 3.72
CA GLY A 162 -22.02 1.57 3.02
C GLY A 162 -21.44 0.95 1.73
N ILE A 163 -20.72 1.73 0.93
CA ILE A 163 -20.06 1.26 -0.29
C ILE A 163 -19.00 0.19 0.05
N ILE A 164 -18.16 0.48 1.03
CA ILE A 164 -17.11 -0.44 1.47
C ILE A 164 -17.71 -1.70 2.08
N ALA A 165 -18.74 -1.56 2.93
CA ALA A 165 -19.46 -2.72 3.49
C ALA A 165 -20.10 -3.57 2.37
N GLY A 166 -20.63 -2.94 1.32
CA GLY A 166 -21.19 -3.62 0.16
C GLY A 166 -20.12 -4.39 -0.64
N ILE A 167 -18.96 -3.79 -0.85
CA ILE A 167 -17.80 -4.44 -1.50
C ILE A 167 -17.38 -5.68 -0.71
N PHE A 168 -17.30 -5.58 0.64
CA PHE A 168 -16.85 -6.70 1.49
C PHE A 168 -17.95 -7.74 1.79
N ALA A 169 -19.24 -7.36 1.68
CA ALA A 169 -20.33 -8.33 1.79
C ALA A 169 -20.37 -9.32 0.60
N GLY A 170 -19.55 -9.06 -0.42
CA GLY A 170 -19.47 -9.93 -1.58
C GLY A 170 -20.75 -9.95 -2.42
N SER A 171 -21.56 -8.91 -2.30
CA SER A 171 -22.79 -8.73 -3.07
C SER A 171 -22.63 -7.52 -3.98
N PRO A 172 -22.36 -7.72 -5.28
CA PRO A 172 -22.34 -6.65 -6.27
C PRO A 172 -23.64 -5.83 -6.24
N GLN A 173 -24.76 -6.49 -5.93
CA GLN A 173 -26.05 -5.85 -5.78
C GLN A 173 -26.13 -4.93 -4.55
N ALA A 174 -25.49 -5.30 -3.43
CA ALA A 174 -25.44 -4.46 -2.23
C ALA A 174 -24.52 -3.25 -2.45
N SER A 175 -23.38 -3.41 -3.12
CA SER A 175 -22.48 -2.32 -3.51
C SER A 175 -23.17 -1.34 -4.44
N MET A 176 -23.85 -1.85 -5.48
CA MET A 176 -24.63 -1.04 -6.43
C MET A 176 -25.88 -0.44 -5.78
N ALA A 177 -26.53 -1.13 -4.85
CA ALA A 177 -27.66 -0.58 -4.10
C ALA A 177 -27.22 0.54 -3.16
N ALA A 178 -26.07 0.40 -2.50
CA ALA A 178 -25.49 1.45 -1.66
C ALA A 178 -25.08 2.68 -2.49
N LEU A 179 -24.48 2.47 -3.67
CA LEU A 179 -24.20 3.52 -4.64
C LEU A 179 -25.51 4.19 -5.12
N LYS A 180 -26.50 3.41 -5.57
CA LYS A 180 -27.78 3.94 -6.07
C LYS A 180 -28.63 4.60 -4.98
N ALA A 181 -28.66 4.06 -3.78
CA ALA A 181 -29.39 4.66 -2.65
C ALA A 181 -28.72 5.96 -2.17
N GLY A 182 -27.39 6.05 -2.37
CA GLY A 182 -26.63 7.24 -2.07
C GLY A 182 -26.75 8.35 -3.10
N ILE A 183 -27.03 8.02 -4.35
CA ILE A 183 -27.01 8.93 -5.49
C ILE A 183 -28.45 9.21 -5.93
N GLY A 184 -29.14 10.15 -5.29
CA GLY A 184 -30.50 10.59 -5.66
C GLY A 184 -30.62 11.32 -7.00
N LEU A 185 -29.64 11.19 -7.90
CA LEU A 185 -29.62 11.81 -9.24
C LEU A 185 -30.33 10.93 -10.26
N SER A 186 -30.80 11.55 -11.37
CA SER A 186 -31.33 10.78 -12.49
C SER A 186 -30.31 9.74 -12.95
N ALA A 187 -30.74 8.51 -13.13
CA ALA A 187 -29.86 7.37 -13.44
C ALA A 187 -28.92 7.65 -14.63
N GLN A 188 -29.37 8.45 -15.60
CA GLN A 188 -28.60 8.77 -16.81
C GLN A 188 -27.40 9.71 -16.55
N MET A 189 -27.55 10.71 -15.67
CA MET A 189 -26.45 11.63 -15.33
C MET A 189 -25.32 10.90 -14.63
N ASN A 190 -25.67 9.93 -13.75
CA ASN A 190 -24.67 9.14 -13.04
C ASN A 190 -23.88 8.21 -13.95
N VAL A 191 -24.52 7.62 -14.94
CA VAL A 191 -23.85 6.74 -15.92
C VAL A 191 -22.84 7.53 -16.75
N ASN A 192 -23.21 8.74 -17.19
CA ASN A 192 -22.29 9.57 -17.95
C ASN A 192 -21.09 10.03 -17.13
N LEU A 193 -21.32 10.49 -15.88
CA LEU A 193 -20.24 10.91 -14.99
C LEU A 193 -19.29 9.76 -14.69
N ILE A 194 -19.79 8.56 -14.38
CA ILE A 194 -18.96 7.38 -14.16
C ILE A 194 -18.13 7.08 -15.41
N ARG A 195 -18.74 7.12 -16.60
CA ARG A 195 -18.03 6.88 -17.85
C ARG A 195 -16.93 7.92 -18.12
N GLU A 196 -17.19 9.20 -17.89
CA GLU A 196 -16.20 10.28 -18.04
C GLU A 196 -15.03 10.07 -17.09
N ASN A 197 -15.29 9.75 -15.83
CA ASN A 197 -14.28 9.46 -14.82
C ASN A 197 -13.42 8.23 -15.17
N GLU A 198 -14.02 7.19 -15.76
CA GLU A 198 -13.28 6.02 -16.24
C GLU A 198 -12.35 6.38 -17.41
N ILE A 199 -12.81 7.20 -18.35
CA ILE A 199 -12.01 7.68 -19.50
C ILE A 199 -10.81 8.49 -18.98
N GLU A 200 -11.04 9.42 -18.06
CA GLU A 200 -9.96 10.23 -17.48
C GLU A 200 -8.98 9.37 -16.67
N ALA A 201 -9.47 8.38 -15.92
CA ALA A 201 -8.64 7.48 -15.15
C ALA A 201 -7.78 6.58 -16.05
N ASP A 202 -8.32 6.08 -17.16
CA ASP A 202 -7.55 5.32 -18.15
C ASP A 202 -6.46 6.19 -18.80
N ASP A 203 -6.82 7.40 -19.22
CA ASP A 203 -5.91 8.33 -19.87
C ASP A 203 -4.73 8.71 -18.97
N TYR A 204 -5.04 9.05 -17.73
CA TYR A 204 -4.03 9.40 -16.74
C TYR A 204 -3.23 8.19 -16.27
N GLY A 205 -3.88 7.02 -16.18
CA GLY A 205 -3.25 5.75 -15.86
C GLY A 205 -2.19 5.34 -16.88
N VAL A 206 -2.49 5.49 -18.19
CA VAL A 206 -1.51 5.27 -19.26
C VAL A 206 -0.32 6.24 -19.14
N GLU A 207 -0.57 7.51 -18.79
CA GLU A 207 0.50 8.49 -18.56
C GLU A 207 1.40 8.09 -17.39
N ILE A 208 0.81 7.60 -16.27
CA ILE A 208 1.56 7.09 -15.11
C ILE A 208 2.45 5.91 -15.52
N MET A 209 1.90 4.94 -16.24
CA MET A 209 2.64 3.77 -16.73
C MET A 209 3.82 4.19 -17.62
N HIS A 210 3.58 5.12 -18.54
CA HIS A 210 4.61 5.65 -19.44
C HIS A 210 5.76 6.28 -18.67
N LYS A 211 5.47 7.17 -17.72
CA LYS A 211 6.48 7.83 -16.87
C LYS A 211 7.22 6.84 -15.95
N ALA A 212 6.54 5.80 -15.50
CA ALA A 212 7.12 4.73 -14.68
C ALA A 212 7.82 3.65 -15.51
N ASN A 213 7.76 3.77 -16.84
CA ASN A 213 8.49 2.96 -17.80
C ASN A 213 7.99 1.51 -17.84
N TYR A 214 6.66 1.31 -17.87
CA TYR A 214 5.99 0.04 -18.12
C TYR A 214 5.48 -0.04 -19.56
N ASP A 215 5.23 -1.27 -20.03
CA ASP A 215 4.57 -1.53 -21.31
C ASP A 215 3.10 -1.13 -21.21
N LEU A 216 2.71 -0.12 -21.99
CA LEU A 216 1.37 0.47 -21.97
C LEU A 216 0.31 -0.46 -22.52
N SER A 217 0.67 -1.38 -23.44
CA SER A 217 -0.27 -2.33 -24.04
C SER A 217 -0.82 -3.31 -23.00
N GLU A 218 -0.07 -3.55 -21.91
CA GLU A 218 -0.47 -4.50 -20.89
C GLU A 218 -1.68 -4.05 -20.05
N MET A 219 -1.95 -2.74 -20.00
CA MET A 219 -3.21 -2.26 -19.40
C MET A 219 -4.43 -2.73 -20.21
N ALA A 220 -4.37 -2.64 -21.54
CA ALA A 220 -5.43 -3.14 -22.40
C ALA A 220 -5.54 -4.67 -22.36
N ASN A 221 -4.39 -5.37 -22.36
CA ASN A 221 -4.33 -6.83 -22.25
C ASN A 221 -4.98 -7.33 -20.95
N PHE A 222 -4.81 -6.61 -19.83
CA PHE A 222 -5.47 -6.97 -18.57
C PHE A 222 -7.00 -6.93 -18.70
N PHE A 223 -7.56 -5.89 -19.31
CA PHE A 223 -9.01 -5.78 -19.52
C PHE A 223 -9.54 -6.83 -20.50
N ASP A 224 -8.79 -7.11 -21.56
CA ASP A 224 -9.14 -8.17 -22.52
C ASP A 224 -9.13 -9.55 -21.86
N ASN A 225 -8.12 -9.86 -21.06
CA ASN A 225 -8.05 -11.10 -20.28
C ASN A 225 -9.21 -11.23 -19.29
N MET A 226 -9.61 -10.12 -18.66
CA MET A 226 -10.73 -10.10 -17.73
C MET A 226 -12.07 -10.35 -18.44
N GLU A 227 -12.27 -9.75 -19.62
CA GLU A 227 -13.47 -9.95 -20.43
C GLU A 227 -13.56 -11.38 -20.98
N ASN A 228 -12.43 -11.94 -21.45
CA ASN A 228 -12.34 -13.28 -22.02
C ASN A 228 -12.34 -14.41 -20.98
N SER A 229 -12.08 -14.11 -19.70
CA SER A 229 -12.12 -15.10 -18.62
C SER A 229 -13.56 -15.54 -18.26
N SER A 230 -14.42 -15.66 -19.25
CA SER A 230 -15.87 -15.87 -19.17
C SER A 230 -16.35 -17.15 -18.46
N GLY A 231 -15.45 -18.04 -18.02
CA GLY A 231 -15.76 -19.14 -17.09
C GLY A 231 -15.86 -18.72 -15.62
N GLU A 232 -15.42 -17.50 -15.27
CA GLU A 232 -15.39 -16.93 -13.90
C GLU A 232 -16.24 -15.64 -13.79
N ILE A 233 -17.32 -15.53 -14.56
CA ILE A 233 -18.23 -14.36 -14.61
C ILE A 233 -18.55 -13.81 -13.19
N SER A 234 -18.67 -14.68 -12.19
CA SER A 234 -18.97 -14.29 -10.81
C SER A 234 -17.81 -13.50 -10.14
N ARG A 235 -16.56 -13.74 -10.54
CA ARG A 235 -15.38 -13.08 -9.91
C ARG A 235 -15.07 -11.73 -10.54
N SER A 236 -15.26 -11.57 -11.84
CA SER A 236 -15.01 -10.33 -12.58
C SER A 236 -16.13 -9.29 -12.41
N LEU A 237 -17.36 -9.72 -12.07
CA LEU A 237 -18.51 -8.83 -11.86
C LEU A 237 -18.27 -7.75 -10.81
N GLU A 238 -17.43 -8.00 -9.81
CA GLU A 238 -17.16 -7.02 -8.75
C GLU A 238 -16.38 -5.82 -9.30
N TYR A 239 -15.30 -6.05 -10.04
CA TYR A 239 -14.53 -4.98 -10.68
C TYR A 239 -15.35 -4.23 -11.71
N LEU A 240 -16.04 -4.94 -12.59
CA LEU A 240 -16.86 -4.35 -13.64
C LEU A 240 -18.07 -3.56 -13.09
N SER A 241 -18.49 -3.82 -11.86
CA SER A 241 -19.57 -3.04 -11.22
C SER A 241 -19.11 -1.67 -10.73
N THR A 242 -17.84 -1.55 -10.37
CA THR A 242 -17.23 -0.29 -9.94
C THR A 242 -16.53 0.45 -11.08
N HIS A 243 -16.01 -0.30 -12.06
CA HIS A 243 -15.30 0.18 -13.25
C HIS A 243 -15.93 -0.39 -14.52
N PRO A 244 -17.09 0.11 -14.95
CA PRO A 244 -17.82 -0.45 -16.09
C PRO A 244 -17.01 -0.34 -17.38
N MET A 245 -17.09 -1.41 -18.19
CA MET A 245 -16.57 -1.38 -19.56
C MET A 245 -17.49 -0.51 -20.41
N TYR A 246 -16.96 0.57 -20.95
CA TYR A 246 -17.64 1.39 -21.94
C TYR A 246 -17.14 1.03 -23.35
N GLU A 247 -17.97 1.39 -24.33
CA GLU A 247 -17.68 1.11 -25.73
C GLU A 247 -16.30 1.68 -26.14
N ASN A 248 -15.46 0.86 -26.74
CA ASN A 248 -14.10 1.18 -27.19
C ASN A 248 -13.05 1.44 -26.08
N ARG A 249 -13.29 1.11 -24.79
CA ARG A 249 -12.31 1.31 -23.71
C ARG A 249 -10.95 0.67 -24.05
N ILE A 250 -10.95 -0.61 -24.39
CA ILE A 250 -9.73 -1.37 -24.75
C ILE A 250 -9.07 -0.73 -25.98
N ALA A 251 -9.83 -0.42 -27.03
CA ALA A 251 -9.29 0.18 -28.24
C ALA A 251 -8.67 1.58 -28.00
N ASN A 252 -9.26 2.38 -27.11
CA ASN A 252 -8.72 3.70 -26.74
C ASN A 252 -7.37 3.57 -26.04
N ILE A 253 -7.23 2.64 -25.09
CA ILE A 253 -5.97 2.36 -24.40
C ILE A 253 -4.93 1.83 -25.40
N GLN A 254 -5.30 0.91 -26.30
CA GLN A 254 -4.42 0.38 -27.35
C GLN A 254 -3.91 1.47 -28.28
N ASN A 255 -4.77 2.38 -28.74
CA ASN A 255 -4.37 3.50 -29.59
C ASN A 255 -3.35 4.41 -28.91
N ARG A 256 -3.47 4.65 -27.61
CA ARG A 256 -2.50 5.45 -26.84
C ARG A 256 -1.19 4.70 -26.62
N SER A 257 -1.24 3.38 -26.44
CA SER A 257 -0.05 2.54 -26.24
C SER A 257 0.78 2.39 -27.53
N SER A 258 0.16 2.52 -28.70
CA SER A 258 0.84 2.38 -30.00
C SER A 258 1.98 3.39 -30.26
N VAL A 259 2.04 4.48 -29.49
CA VAL A 259 3.09 5.52 -29.57
C VAL A 259 4.37 5.13 -28.85
N GLN A 260 4.37 4.06 -28.07
CA GLN A 260 5.53 3.63 -27.28
C GLN A 260 6.56 2.89 -28.15
N ASN A 261 7.75 3.50 -28.30
CA ASN A 261 8.79 2.98 -29.21
C ASN A 261 9.69 1.88 -28.61
N ASN A 262 9.69 1.68 -27.28
CA ASN A 262 10.49 0.63 -26.62
C ASN A 262 9.74 0.13 -25.36
N PRO A 263 9.00 -0.97 -25.45
CA PRO A 263 8.37 -1.56 -24.27
C PRO A 263 9.44 -2.10 -23.33
N MET A 264 9.30 -1.81 -22.03
CA MET A 264 10.16 -2.34 -20.98
C MET A 264 9.75 -3.74 -20.55
N LYS A 265 10.55 -4.34 -19.65
CA LYS A 265 10.24 -5.66 -19.08
C LYS A 265 8.84 -5.69 -18.49
N ASN A 266 8.03 -6.62 -18.96
CA ASN A 266 6.65 -6.79 -18.52
C ASN A 266 6.53 -7.47 -17.16
N SER A 267 7.58 -8.16 -16.68
CA SER A 267 7.54 -8.88 -15.41
C SER A 267 8.91 -8.94 -14.75
N THR A 268 8.89 -8.99 -13.42
CA THR A 268 10.07 -9.23 -12.56
C THR A 268 9.99 -10.60 -11.90
N ASP A 269 11.15 -11.13 -11.48
CA ASP A 269 11.20 -12.34 -10.65
C ASP A 269 10.41 -12.13 -9.35
N ASP A 270 10.49 -10.95 -8.76
CA ASP A 270 9.81 -10.57 -7.53
C ASP A 270 8.29 -10.71 -7.65
N TYR A 271 7.72 -10.24 -8.77
CA TYR A 271 6.29 -10.40 -9.05
C TYR A 271 5.84 -11.86 -9.01
N LEU A 272 6.60 -12.76 -9.64
CA LEU A 272 6.25 -14.18 -9.71
C LEU A 272 6.32 -14.86 -8.32
N TYR A 273 7.29 -14.50 -7.48
CA TYR A 273 7.35 -14.99 -6.10
C TYR A 273 6.20 -14.46 -5.25
N ILE A 274 5.87 -13.17 -5.37
CA ILE A 274 4.73 -12.57 -4.66
C ILE A 274 3.42 -13.20 -5.11
N LYS A 275 3.24 -13.43 -6.41
CA LYS A 275 2.07 -14.12 -6.95
C LYS A 275 1.92 -15.53 -6.36
N ASN A 276 3.03 -16.26 -6.16
CA ASN A 276 3.02 -17.55 -5.48
C ASN A 276 2.60 -17.44 -4.02
N ILE A 277 3.18 -16.50 -3.25
CA ILE A 277 2.84 -16.26 -1.84
C ILE A 277 1.34 -15.97 -1.72
N LEU A 278 0.83 -15.05 -2.53
CA LEU A 278 -0.57 -14.67 -2.51
C LEU A 278 -1.50 -15.80 -2.96
N SER A 279 -1.15 -16.52 -4.02
CA SER A 279 -1.96 -17.65 -4.48
C SER A 279 -2.08 -18.75 -3.43
N VAL A 280 -0.99 -19.04 -2.70
CA VAL A 280 -1.01 -20.04 -1.62
C VAL A 280 -1.78 -19.53 -0.40
N SER A 281 -1.77 -18.21 -0.12
CA SER A 281 -2.48 -17.67 1.05
C SER A 281 -3.98 -17.94 1.03
N ILE A 282 -4.62 -17.93 -0.15
CA ILE A 282 -6.07 -18.14 -0.33
C ILE A 282 -6.47 -19.58 -0.68
N VAL A 283 -5.50 -20.51 -0.78
CA VAL A 283 -5.81 -21.93 -1.09
C VAL A 283 -6.63 -22.55 0.04
N SER A 284 -7.78 -23.12 -0.32
CA SER A 284 -8.63 -23.90 0.59
C SER A 284 -8.23 -25.39 0.64
N ASP A 285 -8.01 -26.02 -0.52
CA ASP A 285 -7.58 -27.43 -0.64
C ASP A 285 -6.08 -27.52 -1.00
N ILE A 286 -5.25 -27.58 0.04
CA ILE A 286 -3.79 -27.65 -0.11
C ILE A 286 -3.36 -28.93 -0.83
N ASN A 287 -4.01 -30.07 -0.56
CA ASN A 287 -3.64 -31.35 -1.13
C ASN A 287 -3.90 -31.41 -2.64
N LYS A 288 -5.03 -30.88 -3.08
CA LYS A 288 -5.34 -30.75 -4.50
C LYS A 288 -4.32 -29.86 -5.20
N ASN A 289 -3.97 -28.74 -4.59
CA ASN A 289 -2.98 -27.81 -5.13
C ASN A 289 -1.57 -28.40 -5.20
N ILE A 290 -1.13 -29.17 -4.21
CA ILE A 290 0.16 -29.89 -4.26
C ILE A 290 0.19 -30.82 -5.48
N LYS A 291 -0.88 -31.61 -5.72
CA LYS A 291 -0.96 -32.54 -6.82
C LYS A 291 -1.00 -31.84 -8.20
N SER A 292 -1.47 -30.62 -8.27
CA SER A 292 -1.56 -29.85 -9.52
C SER A 292 -0.24 -29.19 -9.92
N ILE A 293 0.79 -29.16 -9.05
CA ILE A 293 2.09 -28.59 -9.40
C ILE A 293 2.85 -29.53 -10.33
N THR A 294 2.84 -29.23 -11.61
CA THR A 294 3.59 -29.96 -12.64
C THR A 294 4.92 -29.31 -12.98
N ASN A 295 5.00 -27.98 -12.81
CA ASN A 295 6.20 -27.20 -13.11
C ASN A 295 7.26 -27.42 -12.00
N LYS A 296 8.47 -27.81 -12.40
CA LYS A 296 9.61 -28.09 -11.50
C LYS A 296 10.68 -27.00 -11.57
N ASP A 297 10.38 -25.85 -12.19
CA ASP A 297 11.29 -24.71 -12.16
C ASP A 297 11.36 -24.06 -10.76
N LYS A 298 12.19 -23.01 -10.64
CA LYS A 298 12.36 -22.30 -9.37
C LYS A 298 11.04 -21.77 -8.76
N TYR A 299 10.07 -21.37 -9.60
CA TYR A 299 8.78 -20.85 -9.14
C TYR A 299 7.84 -21.96 -8.71
N GLY A 300 7.79 -23.08 -9.46
CA GLY A 300 7.00 -24.25 -9.11
C GLY A 300 7.49 -24.89 -7.79
N GLN A 301 8.82 -25.01 -7.61
CA GLN A 301 9.40 -25.50 -6.36
C GLN A 301 9.12 -24.56 -5.19
N HIS A 302 9.21 -23.24 -5.38
CA HIS A 302 8.87 -22.27 -4.36
C HIS A 302 7.39 -22.39 -3.97
N LYS A 303 6.46 -22.49 -4.94
CA LYS A 303 5.03 -22.67 -4.67
C LYS A 303 4.75 -23.98 -3.93
N LEU A 304 5.40 -25.06 -4.33
CA LEU A 304 5.28 -26.36 -3.68
C LEU A 304 5.75 -26.30 -2.21
N ALA A 305 6.90 -25.67 -1.97
CA ALA A 305 7.41 -25.49 -0.61
C ALA A 305 6.48 -24.63 0.25
N LEU A 306 5.90 -23.55 -0.30
CA LEU A 306 4.89 -22.73 0.38
C LEU A 306 3.64 -23.52 0.77
N LEU A 307 3.15 -24.42 -0.11
CA LEU A 307 1.99 -25.28 0.18
C LEU A 307 2.30 -26.26 1.33
N TYR A 308 3.47 -26.90 1.32
CA TYR A 308 3.89 -27.76 2.42
C TYR A 308 4.09 -26.95 3.72
N TYR A 309 4.72 -25.77 3.65
CA TYR A 309 4.91 -24.87 4.79
C TYR A 309 3.57 -24.45 5.40
N LYS A 310 2.59 -24.05 4.56
CA LYS A 310 1.23 -23.69 5.01
C LYS A 310 0.54 -24.83 5.76
N ARG A 311 0.86 -26.10 5.43
CA ARG A 311 0.34 -27.29 6.10
C ARG A 311 1.17 -27.70 7.32
N SER A 312 2.21 -26.94 7.70
CA SER A 312 3.20 -27.26 8.73
C SER A 312 3.98 -28.56 8.47
N ASP A 313 4.04 -28.99 7.21
CA ASP A 313 4.83 -30.14 6.76
C ASP A 313 6.25 -29.67 6.40
N TYR A 314 6.99 -29.27 7.42
CA TYR A 314 8.29 -28.63 7.26
C TYR A 314 9.32 -29.55 6.60
N LYS A 315 9.22 -30.88 6.79
CA LYS A 315 10.11 -31.84 6.15
C LYS A 315 9.95 -31.82 4.63
N ASN A 316 8.73 -31.92 4.14
CA ASN A 316 8.47 -31.88 2.70
C ASN A 316 8.69 -30.47 2.11
N ALA A 317 8.39 -29.41 2.87
CA ALA A 317 8.71 -28.03 2.48
C ALA A 317 10.22 -27.85 2.30
N TYR A 318 11.04 -28.37 3.22
CA TYR A 318 12.50 -28.34 3.13
C TYR A 318 13.01 -29.06 1.88
N ASN A 319 12.54 -30.29 1.65
CA ASN A 319 12.93 -31.07 0.47
C ASN A 319 12.56 -30.38 -0.85
N ALA A 320 11.42 -29.70 -0.89
CA ALA A 320 10.96 -28.98 -2.06
C ALA A 320 11.79 -27.72 -2.36
N ILE A 321 12.19 -26.94 -1.34
CA ILE A 321 12.89 -25.68 -1.53
C ILE A 321 14.41 -25.84 -1.64
N LEU A 322 14.99 -26.89 -1.06
CA LEU A 322 16.43 -27.07 -0.94
C LEU A 322 17.20 -27.02 -2.27
N PRO A 323 16.75 -27.66 -3.36
CA PRO A 323 17.45 -27.57 -4.65
C PRO A 323 17.49 -26.13 -5.17
N THR A 324 16.37 -25.41 -5.07
CA THR A 324 16.25 -24.03 -5.53
C THR A 324 17.07 -23.07 -4.66
N TYR A 325 17.09 -23.30 -3.35
CA TYR A 325 17.91 -22.56 -2.40
C TYR A 325 19.40 -22.76 -2.67
N LYS A 326 19.87 -23.99 -2.88
CA LYS A 326 21.29 -24.28 -3.22
C LYS A 326 21.71 -23.59 -4.51
N ALA A 327 20.83 -23.52 -5.51
CA ALA A 327 21.11 -22.85 -6.77
C ALA A 327 21.08 -21.30 -6.64
N ASN A 328 20.25 -20.75 -5.73
CA ASN A 328 20.04 -19.32 -5.59
C ASN A 328 20.01 -18.88 -4.11
N PRO A 329 21.10 -19.06 -3.34
CA PRO A 329 21.12 -18.84 -1.89
C PRO A 329 21.00 -17.34 -1.51
N ASN A 330 21.12 -16.45 -2.46
CA ASN A 330 21.04 -15.01 -2.26
C ASN A 330 19.68 -14.43 -2.72
N ASN A 331 18.80 -15.27 -3.29
CA ASN A 331 17.45 -14.79 -3.63
C ASN A 331 16.63 -14.56 -2.36
N LEU A 332 16.06 -13.37 -2.24
CA LEU A 332 15.34 -12.92 -1.05
C LEU A 332 14.17 -13.84 -0.69
N TYR A 333 13.31 -14.14 -1.64
CA TYR A 333 12.06 -14.90 -1.42
C TYR A 333 12.32 -16.36 -1.08
N ILE A 334 13.24 -16.98 -1.83
CA ILE A 334 13.64 -18.39 -1.61
C ILE A 334 14.28 -18.53 -0.24
N SER A 335 15.21 -17.63 0.11
CA SER A 335 15.97 -17.75 1.34
C SER A 335 15.18 -17.40 2.60
N ILE A 336 14.22 -16.45 2.50
CA ILE A 336 13.29 -16.19 3.61
C ILE A 336 12.37 -17.39 3.84
N LEU A 337 11.82 -18.00 2.78
CA LEU A 337 11.02 -19.21 2.93
C LEU A 337 11.84 -20.36 3.52
N TYR A 338 13.08 -20.54 3.06
CA TYR A 338 13.98 -21.55 3.61
C TYR A 338 14.27 -21.33 5.11
N ALA A 339 14.56 -20.08 5.51
CA ALA A 339 14.76 -19.73 6.91
C ALA A 339 13.49 -19.98 7.75
N ASN A 340 12.29 -19.63 7.24
CA ASN A 340 11.03 -19.89 7.93
C ASN A 340 10.76 -21.39 8.10
N ILE A 341 11.14 -22.21 7.13
CA ILE A 341 11.04 -23.68 7.22
C ILE A 341 11.98 -24.20 8.30
N LEU A 342 13.23 -23.72 8.36
CA LEU A 342 14.19 -24.08 9.41
C LEU A 342 13.67 -23.71 10.81
N ILE A 343 13.07 -22.52 10.96
CA ILE A 343 12.41 -22.11 12.22
C ILE A 343 11.31 -23.11 12.59
N GLY A 344 10.49 -23.51 11.62
CA GLY A 344 9.44 -24.51 11.84
C GLY A 344 9.97 -25.90 12.23
N GLN A 345 11.21 -26.24 11.87
CA GLN A 345 11.91 -27.47 12.27
C GLN A 345 12.63 -27.32 13.62
N GLY A 346 12.72 -26.12 14.19
CA GLY A 346 13.47 -25.83 15.41
C GLY A 346 14.95 -25.48 15.17
N GLU A 347 15.40 -25.42 13.91
CA GLU A 347 16.79 -25.14 13.53
C GLU A 347 17.07 -23.63 13.52
N ILE A 348 16.95 -23.01 14.69
CA ILE A 348 17.00 -21.53 14.85
C ILE A 348 18.36 -20.97 14.44
N ASN A 349 19.46 -21.65 14.77
CA ASN A 349 20.82 -21.17 14.47
C ASN A 349 21.06 -21.13 12.96
N GLU A 350 20.67 -22.18 12.24
CA GLU A 350 20.80 -22.23 10.77
C GLU A 350 19.92 -21.18 10.10
N ALA A 351 18.70 -20.96 10.61
CA ALA A 351 17.84 -19.89 10.11
C ALA A 351 18.48 -18.50 10.29
N LEU A 352 19.10 -18.24 11.45
CA LEU A 352 19.84 -16.99 11.71
C LEU A 352 21.04 -16.81 10.79
N GLU A 353 21.78 -17.87 10.46
CA GLU A 353 22.88 -17.81 9.48
C GLU A 353 22.37 -17.37 8.10
N VAL A 354 21.27 -17.95 7.63
CA VAL A 354 20.63 -17.58 6.36
C VAL A 354 20.19 -16.12 6.37
N LEU A 355 19.47 -15.71 7.42
CA LEU A 355 18.94 -14.34 7.53
C LEU A 355 20.05 -13.30 7.70
N ASN A 356 21.12 -13.59 8.46
CA ASN A 356 22.26 -12.69 8.60
C ASN A 356 23.03 -12.53 7.27
N ARG A 357 23.17 -13.61 6.49
CA ARG A 357 23.72 -13.51 5.15
C ARG A 357 22.85 -12.61 4.26
N LEU A 358 21.52 -12.77 4.28
CA LEU A 358 20.61 -11.87 3.57
C LEU A 358 20.72 -10.43 4.06
N LYS A 359 20.90 -10.20 5.38
CA LYS A 359 21.08 -8.87 5.95
C LYS A 359 22.34 -8.18 5.44
N ASN A 360 23.41 -8.94 5.23
CA ASN A 360 24.65 -8.41 4.64
C ASN A 360 24.48 -8.03 3.16
N ILE A 361 23.70 -8.81 2.40
CA ILE A 361 23.44 -8.56 0.96
C ILE A 361 22.40 -7.43 0.80
N TYR A 362 21.38 -7.42 1.62
CA TYR A 362 20.26 -6.48 1.60
C TYR A 362 20.15 -5.69 2.91
N PRO A 363 21.13 -4.83 3.24
CA PRO A 363 21.22 -4.20 4.56
C PRO A 363 20.02 -3.32 4.92
N LEU A 364 19.33 -2.77 3.92
CA LEU A 364 18.13 -1.93 4.09
C LEU A 364 16.82 -2.71 3.96
N ASN A 365 16.87 -4.03 3.71
CA ASN A 365 15.65 -4.81 3.58
C ASN A 365 14.93 -4.92 4.93
N THR A 366 13.71 -4.40 4.94
CA THR A 366 12.89 -4.30 6.15
C THR A 366 12.36 -5.67 6.58
N THR A 367 12.02 -6.55 5.65
CA THR A 367 11.51 -7.90 5.94
C THR A 367 12.57 -8.75 6.63
N VAL A 368 13.80 -8.74 6.12
CA VAL A 368 14.93 -9.49 6.74
C VAL A 368 15.16 -9.00 8.17
N SER A 369 15.18 -7.67 8.37
CA SER A 369 15.36 -7.07 9.70
C SER A 369 14.24 -7.46 10.67
N LEU A 370 13.00 -7.49 10.19
CA LEU A 370 11.83 -7.89 10.98
C LEU A 370 11.94 -9.38 11.39
N SER A 371 12.29 -10.27 10.44
CA SER A 371 12.43 -11.72 10.72
C SER A 371 13.52 -12.02 11.74
N ILE A 372 14.69 -11.34 11.63
CA ILE A 372 15.75 -11.49 12.63
C ILE A 372 15.28 -10.98 14.00
N ALA A 373 14.67 -9.79 14.05
CA ALA A 373 14.18 -9.21 15.30
C ALA A 373 13.14 -10.10 15.98
N GLU A 374 12.25 -10.72 15.20
CA GLU A 374 11.25 -11.66 15.72
C GLU A 374 11.90 -12.86 16.40
N ILE A 375 12.89 -13.50 15.76
CA ILE A 375 13.63 -14.61 16.38
C ILE A 375 14.29 -14.17 17.70
N PHE A 376 14.92 -13.00 17.73
CA PHE A 376 15.59 -12.49 18.93
C PHE A 376 14.62 -12.22 20.08
N ILE A 377 13.42 -11.71 19.77
CA ILE A 377 12.40 -11.39 20.77
C ILE A 377 11.70 -12.65 21.27
N GLU A 378 11.32 -13.56 20.35
CA GLU A 378 10.61 -14.79 20.72
C GLU A 378 11.49 -15.73 21.57
N ASN A 379 12.79 -15.74 21.31
CA ASN A 379 13.75 -16.57 22.05
C ASN A 379 14.48 -15.82 23.19
N ASN A 380 14.04 -14.59 23.51
CA ASN A 380 14.64 -13.74 24.55
C ASN A 380 16.17 -13.59 24.41
N LEU A 381 16.65 -13.44 23.18
CA LEU A 381 18.07 -13.24 22.90
C LEU A 381 18.45 -11.76 23.11
N SER A 382 19.42 -11.21 22.39
CA SER A 382 19.86 -9.82 22.55
C SER A 382 18.75 -8.81 22.21
N LEU A 383 17.98 -8.36 23.22
CA LEU A 383 16.92 -7.35 23.06
C LEU A 383 17.46 -6.01 22.56
N SER A 384 18.73 -5.69 22.86
CA SER A 384 19.39 -4.48 22.33
C SER A 384 19.61 -4.56 20.82
N TYR A 385 19.94 -5.74 20.30
CA TYR A 385 20.07 -5.96 18.86
C TYR A 385 18.71 -5.90 18.18
N ALA A 386 17.71 -6.57 18.73
CA ALA A 386 16.33 -6.47 18.23
C ALA A 386 15.83 -5.02 18.19
N THR A 387 16.16 -4.20 19.18
CA THR A 387 15.82 -2.77 19.18
C THR A 387 16.43 -2.04 17.98
N ARG A 388 17.72 -2.23 17.70
CA ARG A 388 18.40 -1.62 16.54
C ARG A 388 17.81 -2.04 15.19
N LEU A 389 17.25 -3.24 15.12
CA LEU A 389 16.60 -3.73 13.91
C LEU A 389 15.19 -3.16 13.74
N LEU A 390 14.42 -3.02 14.82
CA LEU A 390 13.01 -2.61 14.75
C LEU A 390 12.80 -1.10 14.74
N GLU A 391 13.56 -0.32 15.50
CA GLU A 391 13.33 1.15 15.58
C GLU A 391 13.34 1.84 14.20
N PRO A 392 14.26 1.55 13.26
CA PRO A 392 14.22 2.17 11.94
C PRO A 392 13.00 1.75 11.09
N LEU A 393 12.33 0.66 11.44
CA LEU A 393 11.20 0.14 10.67
C LEU A 393 9.86 0.84 10.99
N GLU A 394 9.78 1.63 12.05
CA GLU A 394 8.54 2.27 12.50
C GLU A 394 7.85 3.06 11.39
N ILE A 395 8.61 3.81 10.60
CA ILE A 395 8.07 4.63 9.49
C ILE A 395 7.38 3.76 8.44
N HIS A 396 7.92 2.57 8.17
CA HIS A 396 7.42 1.66 7.12
C HIS A 396 6.28 0.77 7.61
N TYR A 397 6.31 0.37 8.89
CA TYR A 397 5.40 -0.64 9.45
C TYR A 397 4.45 -0.11 10.53
N ARG A 398 4.29 1.21 10.67
CA ARG A 398 3.35 1.82 11.63
C ARG A 398 1.88 1.39 11.43
N LEU A 399 1.53 0.91 10.23
CA LEU A 399 0.22 0.35 9.89
C LEU A 399 0.25 -1.18 9.77
N ASN A 400 1.25 -1.86 10.33
CA ASN A 400 1.34 -3.31 10.36
C ASN A 400 1.10 -3.83 11.78
N PRO A 401 0.05 -4.63 12.03
CA PRO A 401 -0.29 -5.11 13.36
C PRO A 401 0.79 -6.06 13.93
N ASN A 402 1.45 -6.87 13.07
CA ASN A 402 2.49 -7.78 13.50
C ASN A 402 3.72 -7.03 14.02
N TYR A 403 4.12 -5.96 13.31
CA TYR A 403 5.19 -5.07 13.78
C TYR A 403 4.85 -4.43 15.13
N LEU A 404 3.66 -3.84 15.26
CA LEU A 404 3.24 -3.18 16.49
C LEU A 404 3.17 -4.13 17.68
N ARG A 405 2.68 -5.36 17.46
CA ARG A 405 2.66 -6.43 18.47
C ARG A 405 4.08 -6.80 18.90
N LEU A 406 4.98 -7.00 17.94
CA LEU A 406 6.37 -7.38 18.18
C LEU A 406 7.14 -6.26 18.90
N TYR A 407 6.94 -5.01 18.48
CA TYR A 407 7.55 -3.85 19.10
C TYR A 407 7.05 -3.63 20.53
N SER A 408 5.75 -3.83 20.79
CA SER A 408 5.20 -3.83 22.14
C SER A 408 5.81 -4.94 23.01
N LYS A 409 5.94 -6.18 22.50
CA LYS A 409 6.57 -7.31 23.21
C LYS A 409 8.02 -7.00 23.55
N LEU A 410 8.81 -6.48 22.62
CA LEU A 410 10.19 -6.05 22.84
C LEU A 410 10.31 -5.09 24.04
N HIS A 411 9.48 -4.03 24.05
CA HIS A 411 9.56 -3.03 25.10
C HIS A 411 8.99 -3.52 26.44
N THR A 412 8.04 -4.45 26.42
CA THR A 412 7.59 -5.14 27.64
C THR A 412 8.74 -5.97 28.26
N LEU A 413 9.47 -6.76 27.46
CA LEU A 413 10.63 -7.51 27.90
C LEU A 413 11.76 -6.61 28.45
N LYS A 414 11.92 -5.41 27.86
CA LYS A 414 12.87 -4.38 28.32
C LYS A 414 12.36 -3.57 29.52
N LYS A 415 11.18 -3.86 30.07
CA LYS A 415 10.53 -3.12 31.15
C LYS A 415 10.35 -1.62 30.83
N ASN A 416 10.20 -1.27 29.57
CA ASN A 416 9.91 0.09 29.12
C ASN A 416 8.40 0.25 28.88
N GLU A 417 7.66 0.50 29.97
CA GLU A 417 6.20 0.60 29.97
C GLU A 417 5.67 1.69 29.01
N PHE A 418 6.42 2.80 28.90
CA PHE A 418 6.03 3.91 28.03
C PHE A 418 6.00 3.51 26.55
N LYS A 419 7.12 2.97 26.01
CA LYS A 419 7.16 2.53 24.60
C LYS A 419 6.25 1.33 24.35
N ALA A 420 6.16 0.40 25.30
CA ALA A 420 5.25 -0.74 25.22
C ALA A 420 3.78 -0.31 25.10
N ALA A 421 3.37 0.67 25.90
CA ALA A 421 2.01 1.19 25.91
C ALA A 421 1.68 1.95 24.61
N LEU A 422 2.59 2.79 24.12
CA LEU A 422 2.40 3.47 22.83
C LEU A 422 2.22 2.48 21.69
N ALA A 423 3.08 1.46 21.59
CA ALA A 423 2.97 0.44 20.55
C ALA A 423 1.66 -0.37 20.66
N ARG A 424 1.27 -0.74 21.89
CA ARG A 424 0.01 -1.48 22.15
C ARG A 424 -1.22 -0.64 21.84
N SER A 425 -1.20 0.63 22.21
CA SER A 425 -2.27 1.56 21.87
C SER A 425 -2.39 1.74 20.34
N ASN A 426 -1.27 1.91 19.63
CA ASN A 426 -1.26 1.96 18.17
C ASN A 426 -1.78 0.66 17.53
N TYR A 427 -1.47 -0.49 18.11
CA TYR A 427 -1.98 -1.78 17.67
C TYR A 427 -3.51 -1.86 17.78
N TYR A 428 -4.08 -1.50 18.94
CA TYR A 428 -5.54 -1.51 19.12
C TYR A 428 -6.24 -0.43 18.29
N GLU A 429 -5.63 0.75 18.17
CA GLU A 429 -6.15 1.80 17.28
C GLU A 429 -6.19 1.34 15.82
N LEU A 430 -5.15 0.62 15.37
CA LEU A 430 -5.08 0.05 14.03
C LEU A 430 -6.16 -1.02 13.79
N LEU A 431 -6.53 -1.77 14.81
CA LEU A 431 -7.62 -2.74 14.77
C LEU A 431 -9.00 -2.13 15.03
N ASP A 432 -9.13 -0.81 14.97
CA ASP A 432 -10.39 -0.09 15.27
C ASP A 432 -10.98 -0.43 16.65
N ASP A 433 -10.12 -0.85 17.59
CA ASP A 433 -10.49 -1.11 19.00
C ASP A 433 -10.09 0.07 19.88
N ILE A 434 -10.83 1.15 19.69
CA ILE A 434 -10.56 2.44 20.32
C ILE A 434 -10.64 2.36 21.85
N GLY A 435 -11.57 1.55 22.37
CA GLY A 435 -11.75 1.36 23.81
C GLY A 435 -10.46 0.82 24.46
N LEU A 436 -9.93 -0.28 23.95
CA LEU A 436 -8.68 -0.87 24.45
C LEU A 436 -7.48 0.04 24.24
N ALA A 437 -7.40 0.77 23.11
CA ALA A 437 -6.33 1.73 22.88
C ALA A 437 -6.29 2.81 23.96
N LEU A 438 -7.44 3.38 24.33
CA LEU A 438 -7.56 4.42 25.36
C LEU A 438 -7.34 3.85 26.78
N GLU A 439 -7.81 2.64 27.05
CA GLU A 439 -7.61 1.95 28.31
C GLU A 439 -6.12 1.72 28.60
N VAL A 440 -5.36 1.19 27.63
CA VAL A 440 -3.91 0.99 27.75
C VAL A 440 -3.20 2.30 28.12
N LEU A 441 -3.50 3.40 27.43
CA LEU A 441 -2.91 4.70 27.74
C LEU A 441 -3.29 5.19 29.13
N SER A 442 -4.58 5.11 29.48
CA SER A 442 -5.10 5.58 30.77
C SER A 442 -4.51 4.82 31.96
N ASN A 443 -4.33 3.50 31.83
CA ASN A 443 -3.74 2.67 32.87
C ASN A 443 -2.23 2.95 33.00
N THR A 444 -1.52 3.16 31.87
CA THR A 444 -0.07 3.46 31.89
C THR A 444 0.23 4.82 32.51
N ILE A 445 -0.58 5.86 32.24
CA ILE A 445 -0.43 7.20 32.82
C ILE A 445 -0.42 7.18 34.37
N LYS A 446 -1.11 6.21 34.99
CA LYS A 446 -1.21 6.07 36.45
C LYS A 446 0.03 5.42 37.09
N LEU A 447 0.92 4.82 36.30
CA LEU A 447 2.10 4.14 36.82
C LEU A 447 3.13 5.13 37.36
N ASN A 448 3.75 4.79 38.49
CA ASN A 448 4.80 5.59 39.09
C ASN A 448 6.12 5.59 38.27
N THR A 449 6.28 4.60 37.39
CA THR A 449 7.43 4.49 36.50
C THR A 449 7.41 5.48 35.34
N ILE A 450 6.29 6.17 35.12
CA ILE A 450 6.09 7.12 34.02
C ILE A 450 6.36 8.53 34.50
N ASN A 451 7.34 9.20 33.93
CA ASN A 451 7.69 10.57 34.26
C ASN A 451 6.70 11.60 33.67
N SER A 452 6.81 12.87 34.08
CA SER A 452 5.89 13.96 33.71
C SER A 452 5.83 14.19 32.18
N GLU A 453 6.96 14.10 31.48
CA GLU A 453 7.03 14.27 30.03
C GLU A 453 6.33 13.12 29.30
N GLN A 454 6.60 11.89 29.70
CA GLN A 454 5.95 10.70 29.16
C GLN A 454 4.45 10.73 29.39
N LYS A 455 3.97 11.19 30.56
CA LYS A 455 2.53 11.39 30.83
C LYS A 455 1.89 12.34 29.82
N LYS A 456 2.54 13.49 29.55
CA LYS A 456 2.04 14.46 28.56
C LYS A 456 1.94 13.84 27.16
N ILE A 457 2.93 13.03 26.73
CA ILE A 457 2.90 12.35 25.43
C ILE A 457 1.76 11.34 25.36
N LEU A 458 1.54 10.54 26.42
CA LEU A 458 0.44 9.58 26.47
C LEU A 458 -0.94 10.28 26.47
N GLU A 459 -1.07 11.41 27.18
CA GLU A 459 -2.28 12.24 27.17
C GLU A 459 -2.54 12.85 25.79
N ALA A 460 -1.50 13.39 25.15
CA ALA A 460 -1.60 13.91 23.78
C ALA A 460 -2.01 12.81 22.78
N LYS A 461 -1.44 11.61 22.91
CA LYS A 461 -1.86 10.45 22.10
C LYS A 461 -3.31 10.07 22.36
N LYS A 462 -3.76 10.05 23.62
CA LYS A 462 -5.14 9.78 23.98
C LYS A 462 -6.09 10.80 23.35
N LEU A 463 -5.76 12.09 23.44
CA LEU A 463 -6.54 13.17 22.82
C LEU A 463 -6.57 13.00 21.28
N SER A 464 -5.44 12.71 20.65
CA SER A 464 -5.36 12.47 19.22
C SER A 464 -6.30 11.34 18.78
N ILE A 465 -6.34 10.23 19.51
CA ILE A 465 -7.25 9.10 19.21
C ILE A 465 -8.72 9.53 19.31
N ILE A 466 -9.08 10.27 20.37
CA ILE A 466 -10.47 10.75 20.56
C ILE A 466 -10.85 11.69 19.40
N CYS A 467 -10.00 12.63 19.04
CA CYS A 467 -10.30 13.64 18.04
C CYS A 467 -10.24 13.14 16.58
N SER A 468 -9.50 12.08 16.30
CA SER A 468 -9.41 11.50 14.96
C SER A 468 -10.45 10.41 14.70
N ASN A 469 -11.25 10.04 15.71
CA ASN A 469 -12.27 9.01 15.53
C ASN A 469 -13.58 9.65 15.02
N PRO A 470 -14.15 9.15 13.90
CA PRO A 470 -15.41 9.66 13.36
C PRO A 470 -16.65 9.30 14.20
N ARG A 471 -16.50 8.46 15.25
CA ARG A 471 -17.58 8.14 16.19
C ARG A 471 -17.60 9.16 17.32
N PRO A 472 -18.77 9.62 17.79
CA PRO A 472 -18.84 10.49 18.96
C PRO A 472 -18.43 9.70 20.22
N LEU A 473 -17.16 9.83 20.61
CA LEU A 473 -16.62 9.24 21.84
C LEU A 473 -16.73 10.18 23.04
N GLU A 474 -17.15 11.43 22.81
CA GLU A 474 -17.26 12.47 23.82
C GLU A 474 -18.08 12.09 25.06
N PRO A 475 -19.23 11.38 24.95
CA PRO A 475 -19.99 10.97 26.12
C PRO A 475 -19.27 9.94 27.01
N LEU A 476 -18.30 9.21 26.46
CA LEU A 476 -17.58 8.14 27.17
C LEU A 476 -16.35 8.62 27.93
N PHE A 477 -15.79 9.78 27.57
CA PHE A 477 -14.47 10.23 28.07
C PHE A 477 -14.45 11.68 28.60
N GLY A 478 -15.63 12.32 28.75
CA GLY A 478 -15.78 13.69 29.24
C GLY A 478 -15.50 14.76 28.17
N GLU A 479 -16.04 15.96 28.39
CA GLU A 479 -15.90 17.11 27.50
C GLU A 479 -14.43 17.47 27.28
N LYS A 480 -13.86 17.11 26.14
CA LYS A 480 -12.64 17.70 25.61
C LYS A 480 -12.90 18.18 24.20
N THR A 481 -12.85 19.49 24.04
CA THR A 481 -12.94 20.17 22.78
C THR A 481 -11.80 19.74 21.87
N CYS A 482 -12.16 19.05 20.78
CA CYS A 482 -11.27 18.77 19.65
C CYS A 482 -11.25 20.03 18.75
N ASN A 483 -10.43 21.02 19.08
CA ASN A 483 -10.18 22.21 18.27
C ASN A 483 -9.08 22.01 17.26
#